data_ca97a2b3e820f2392d24fbe4d26e3e28
#
_entry.id   ca97a2b3e820f2392d24fbe4d26e3e28
#
_cell.length_a   1.000
_cell.length_b   1.000
_cell.length_c   1.000
_cell.angle_alpha   90.00
_cell.angle_beta   90.00
_cell.angle_gamma   90.00
#
_symmetry.space_group_name_H-M   'P 1'
#
loop_
_entity.id
_entity.type
_entity.pdbx_description
1 polymer ?
#
loop_
_entity_poly.entity_id
_entity_poly.type
_entity_poly.pdbx_seq_one_letter_code
_entity_poly.pdbx_strand_id
1 'polypeptide(L)'
;MRVKEKYIVALNDEQAKVVSYVKQMTAKVAFPETAVTTTYIKPAKHTVASAACLVGGAVIMAAGLCLEKNGISTAGGVAVACGAGLWAIDRNKKPVVQRDVTFYKVTSHYYKSLSDIFKYVTNSWTDSLVELKSKLKAEIMQQNISEEEKNSAIQSVLTTSVVDMSMADVSSKLSKLEHDHDEEGYKRFVSIFEKKCIEAINNAFEEQKAVYERLQF
;
A
#
# COMPACT_ATOMS: atom_id res chain seq x y z
N MET A 1 -39.09 -28.35 -0.49
CA MET A 1 -37.97 -27.82 -1.28
C MET A 1 -37.03 -28.98 -1.56
N ARG A 2 -36.69 -29.24 -2.83
CA ARG A 2 -35.80 -30.32 -3.20
C ARG A 2 -34.39 -30.07 -2.66
N VAL A 3 -33.64 -31.13 -2.36
CA VAL A 3 -32.28 -31.00 -1.80
C VAL A 3 -31.43 -30.07 -2.67
N LYS A 4 -31.43 -30.28 -3.99
CA LYS A 4 -30.68 -29.45 -4.93
C LYS A 4 -31.01 -27.96 -4.87
N GLU A 5 -32.30 -27.59 -4.74
CA GLU A 5 -32.73 -26.20 -4.67
C GLU A 5 -32.18 -25.50 -3.44
N LYS A 6 -32.18 -26.20 -2.29
CA LYS A 6 -31.64 -25.70 -1.02
C LYS A 6 -30.15 -25.38 -1.15
N TYR A 7 -29.39 -26.26 -1.80
CA TYR A 7 -27.94 -26.03 -1.94
C TYR A 7 -27.60 -25.02 -3.01
N ILE A 8 -28.39 -24.87 -4.06
CA ILE A 8 -28.25 -23.77 -5.03
C ILE A 8 -28.54 -22.42 -4.36
N VAL A 9 -29.55 -22.32 -3.49
CA VAL A 9 -29.81 -21.10 -2.73
C VAL A 9 -28.65 -20.77 -1.80
N ALA A 10 -28.16 -21.74 -1.04
CA ALA A 10 -27.00 -21.54 -0.17
C ALA A 10 -25.74 -21.14 -0.95
N LEU A 11 -25.53 -21.72 -2.13
CA LEU A 11 -24.41 -21.34 -3.02
C LEU A 11 -24.54 -19.88 -3.52
N ASN A 12 -25.75 -19.42 -3.87
CA ASN A 12 -26.04 -18.03 -4.22
C ASN A 12 -25.69 -17.05 -3.08
N ASP A 13 -26.05 -17.43 -1.84
CA ASP A 13 -25.73 -16.60 -0.67
C ASP A 13 -24.21 -16.47 -0.47
N GLU A 14 -23.47 -17.55 -0.65
CA GLU A 14 -22.01 -17.53 -0.55
C GLU A 14 -21.37 -16.70 -1.69
N GLN A 15 -21.87 -16.84 -2.92
CA GLN A 15 -21.45 -15.99 -4.04
C GLN A 15 -21.66 -14.49 -3.71
N ALA A 16 -22.85 -14.15 -3.25
CA ALA A 16 -23.20 -12.77 -2.91
C ALA A 16 -22.28 -12.20 -1.81
N LYS A 17 -21.94 -12.99 -0.79
CA LYS A 17 -21.00 -12.60 0.27
C LYS A 17 -19.61 -12.30 -0.29
N VAL A 18 -19.07 -13.22 -1.10
CA VAL A 18 -17.72 -13.07 -1.67
C VAL A 18 -17.65 -11.89 -2.64
N VAL A 19 -18.66 -11.70 -3.50
CA VAL A 19 -18.77 -10.55 -4.40
C VAL A 19 -18.87 -9.22 -3.62
N SER A 20 -19.68 -9.19 -2.56
CA SER A 20 -19.79 -8.02 -1.69
C SER A 20 -18.47 -7.67 -1.03
N TYR A 21 -17.72 -8.67 -0.56
CA TYR A 21 -16.39 -8.49 0.00
C TYR A 21 -15.43 -7.86 -1.02
N VAL A 22 -15.37 -8.38 -2.26
CA VAL A 22 -14.52 -7.81 -3.32
C VAL A 22 -14.83 -6.33 -3.52
N LYS A 23 -16.11 -5.97 -3.71
CA LYS A 23 -16.54 -4.58 -3.91
C LYS A 23 -16.17 -3.68 -2.74
N GLN A 24 -16.36 -4.15 -1.50
CA GLN A 24 -16.01 -3.38 -0.30
C GLN A 24 -14.51 -3.18 -0.16
N MET A 25 -13.71 -4.17 -0.50
CA MET A 25 -12.27 -4.11 -0.33
C MET A 25 -11.60 -3.32 -1.45
N THR A 26 -12.05 -3.48 -2.70
CA THR A 26 -11.54 -2.69 -3.83
C THR A 26 -11.89 -1.20 -3.69
N ALA A 27 -13.07 -0.88 -3.17
CA ALA A 27 -13.47 0.51 -2.87
C ALA A 27 -12.55 1.20 -1.82
N LYS A 28 -11.88 0.41 -0.97
CA LYS A 28 -10.93 0.92 0.04
C LYS A 28 -9.50 1.04 -0.49
N VAL A 29 -9.20 0.49 -1.66
CA VAL A 29 -7.88 0.60 -2.27
C VAL A 29 -7.72 2.01 -2.82
N ALA A 30 -6.97 2.84 -2.10
CA ALA A 30 -6.70 4.22 -2.47
C ALA A 30 -5.31 4.39 -3.08
N PHE A 31 -5.15 5.43 -3.89
CA PHE A 31 -3.83 5.83 -4.35
C PHE A 31 -3.00 6.32 -3.14
N PRO A 32 -1.69 6.00 -3.07
CA PRO A 32 -0.85 6.42 -1.96
C PRO A 32 -0.83 7.93 -1.80
N GLU A 33 -1.03 8.40 -0.57
CA GLU A 33 -0.95 9.83 -0.27
C GLU A 33 0.48 10.35 -0.40
N THR A 34 0.63 11.57 -0.89
CA THR A 34 1.91 12.25 -1.03
C THR A 34 2.11 13.17 0.16
N ALA A 35 3.14 12.91 0.97
CA ALA A 35 3.55 13.85 1.99
C ALA A 35 4.67 14.75 1.47
N VAL A 36 4.52 16.05 1.65
CA VAL A 36 5.55 17.03 1.33
C VAL A 36 6.26 17.42 2.61
N THR A 37 7.50 16.97 2.78
CA THR A 37 8.35 17.42 3.88
C THR A 37 9.14 18.64 3.43
N THR A 38 8.99 19.74 4.15
CA THR A 38 9.73 20.96 3.89
C THR A 38 10.88 21.08 4.89
N THR A 39 12.10 20.91 4.40
CA THR A 39 13.30 21.03 5.22
C THR A 39 13.93 22.40 5.03
N TYR A 40 14.11 23.14 6.12
CA TYR A 40 14.80 24.42 6.11
C TYR A 40 16.27 24.21 6.40
N ILE A 41 17.10 24.32 5.37
CA ILE A 41 18.56 24.24 5.50
C ILE A 41 19.10 25.64 5.70
N LYS A 42 19.62 25.93 6.88
CA LYS A 42 20.39 27.16 7.10
C LYS A 42 21.78 26.96 6.48
N PRO A 43 22.27 27.90 5.66
CA PRO A 43 23.62 27.81 5.14
C PRO A 43 24.63 27.78 6.30
N ALA A 44 25.74 27.06 6.08
CA ALA A 44 26.80 26.96 7.07
C ALA A 44 27.25 28.36 7.50
N LYS A 45 27.28 28.63 8.80
CA LYS A 45 27.71 29.90 9.34
C LYS A 45 29.23 29.92 9.49
N HIS A 46 29.87 30.97 9.04
CA HIS A 46 31.29 31.18 9.26
C HIS A 46 31.58 31.69 10.70
N THR A 47 30.77 31.23 11.67
CA THR A 47 30.85 31.71 13.07
C THR A 47 32.22 31.54 13.68
N VAL A 48 32.91 30.44 13.42
CA VAL A 48 34.27 30.21 13.95
C VAL A 48 35.27 31.17 13.32
N ALA A 49 35.23 31.34 11.98
CA ALA A 49 36.12 32.23 11.27
C ALA A 49 35.87 33.70 11.66
N SER A 50 34.61 34.10 11.76
CA SER A 50 34.18 35.41 12.20
C SER A 50 34.62 35.71 13.64
N ALA A 51 34.42 34.76 14.55
CA ALA A 51 34.87 34.92 15.94
C ALA A 51 36.40 35.01 16.07
N ALA A 52 37.13 34.14 15.34
CA ALA A 52 38.58 34.17 15.31
C ALA A 52 39.12 35.50 14.77
N CYS A 53 38.54 36.05 13.71
CA CYS A 53 38.91 37.33 13.15
C CYS A 53 38.57 38.50 14.09
N LEU A 54 37.44 38.48 14.76
CA LEU A 54 37.04 39.52 15.70
C LEU A 54 37.93 39.54 16.96
N VAL A 55 38.08 38.41 17.62
CA VAL A 55 38.84 38.28 18.89
C VAL A 55 40.34 38.37 18.61
N GLY A 56 40.85 37.61 17.65
CA GLY A 56 42.26 37.65 17.27
C GLY A 56 42.70 39.00 16.74
N GLY A 57 41.88 39.64 15.90
CA GLY A 57 42.13 40.96 15.38
C GLY A 57 42.16 42.04 16.49
N ALA A 58 41.25 41.95 17.47
CA ALA A 58 41.26 42.90 18.60
C ALA A 58 42.49 42.75 19.48
N VAL A 59 42.95 41.52 19.73
CA VAL A 59 44.18 41.26 20.50
C VAL A 59 45.42 41.81 19.77
N ILE A 60 45.53 41.56 18.47
CA ILE A 60 46.64 42.03 17.64
C ILE A 60 46.63 43.55 17.58
N MET A 61 45.47 44.17 17.45
CA MET A 61 45.34 45.64 17.44
C MET A 61 45.77 46.23 18.79
N ALA A 62 45.33 45.68 19.90
CA ALA A 62 45.70 46.13 21.23
C ALA A 62 47.23 45.98 21.47
N ALA A 63 47.82 44.83 21.07
CA ALA A 63 49.25 44.62 21.19
C ALA A 63 50.05 45.62 20.33
N GLY A 64 49.58 45.92 19.09
CA GLY A 64 50.20 46.93 18.23
C GLY A 64 50.18 48.32 18.82
N LEU A 65 49.10 48.72 19.49
CA LEU A 65 48.98 49.98 20.18
C LEU A 65 49.92 50.02 21.40
N CYS A 66 50.01 49.00 22.21
CA CYS A 66 50.91 48.93 23.36
C CYS A 66 52.39 48.95 22.97
N LEU A 67 52.74 48.45 21.80
CA LEU A 67 54.09 48.35 21.29
C LEU A 67 54.47 49.57 20.38
N GLU A 68 53.56 50.53 20.24
CA GLU A 68 53.69 51.70 19.35
C GLU A 68 54.02 51.32 17.89
N LYS A 69 53.61 50.17 17.47
CA LYS A 69 53.82 49.63 16.11
C LYS A 69 52.57 49.79 15.27
N ASN A 70 52.43 50.88 14.56
CA ASN A 70 51.26 51.21 13.75
C ASN A 70 50.88 50.11 12.72
N GLY A 71 51.87 49.40 12.14
CA GLY A 71 51.62 48.31 11.19
C GLY A 71 50.91 47.11 11.80
N ILE A 72 51.22 46.77 13.05
CA ILE A 72 50.58 45.65 13.77
C ILE A 72 49.16 46.05 14.17
N SER A 73 48.94 47.26 14.64
CA SER A 73 47.63 47.79 14.97
C SER A 73 46.69 47.83 13.74
N THR A 74 47.22 48.26 12.59
CA THR A 74 46.46 48.30 11.32
C THR A 74 46.06 46.89 10.88
N ALA A 75 46.96 45.89 10.97
CA ALA A 75 46.65 44.51 10.62
C ALA A 75 45.54 43.92 11.52
N GLY A 76 45.57 44.23 12.83
CA GLY A 76 44.52 43.86 13.77
C GLY A 76 43.16 44.49 13.41
N GLY A 77 43.18 45.78 13.04
CA GLY A 77 41.96 46.48 12.61
C GLY A 77 41.32 45.88 11.34
N VAL A 78 42.14 45.50 10.36
CA VAL A 78 41.65 44.84 9.15
C VAL A 78 41.02 43.46 9.48
N ALA A 79 41.63 42.70 10.38
CA ALA A 79 41.06 41.39 10.80
C ALA A 79 39.72 41.56 11.50
N VAL A 80 39.55 42.59 12.36
CA VAL A 80 38.26 42.92 13.01
C VAL A 80 37.22 43.29 11.95
N ALA A 81 37.56 44.12 10.97
CA ALA A 81 36.64 44.52 9.90
C ALA A 81 36.19 43.33 9.05
N CYS A 82 37.11 42.40 8.71
CA CYS A 82 36.78 41.15 8.00
C CYS A 82 35.85 40.26 8.82
N GLY A 83 36.12 40.12 10.12
CA GLY A 83 35.24 39.33 11.02
C GLY A 83 33.84 39.91 11.12
N ALA A 84 33.71 41.22 11.24
CA ALA A 84 32.41 41.92 11.24
C ALA A 84 31.67 41.78 9.91
N GLY A 85 32.39 41.84 8.78
CA GLY A 85 31.83 41.62 7.44
C GLY A 85 31.27 40.20 7.28
N LEU A 86 32.03 39.16 7.67
CA LEU A 86 31.58 37.76 7.64
C LEU A 86 30.36 37.55 8.52
N TRP A 87 30.33 38.14 9.71
CA TRP A 87 29.18 38.07 10.60
C TRP A 87 27.93 38.69 10.00
N ALA A 88 28.07 39.90 9.36
CA ALA A 88 26.95 40.58 8.71
C ALA A 88 26.40 39.78 7.52
N ILE A 89 27.27 39.14 6.73
CA ILE A 89 26.88 38.28 5.62
C ILE A 89 26.10 37.07 6.14
N ASP A 90 26.57 36.39 7.17
CA ASP A 90 25.90 35.24 7.75
C ASP A 90 24.53 35.59 8.37
N ARG A 91 24.41 36.76 8.96
CA ARG A 91 23.16 37.25 9.54
C ARG A 91 22.09 37.50 8.46
N ASN A 92 22.50 37.94 7.27
CA ASN A 92 21.60 38.26 6.17
C ASN A 92 21.27 37.06 5.24
N LYS A 93 21.94 35.91 5.42
CA LYS A 93 21.64 34.73 4.62
C LYS A 93 20.26 34.19 4.97
N LYS A 94 19.39 34.09 3.96
CA LYS A 94 18.09 33.49 4.09
C LYS A 94 18.25 31.95 4.15
N PRO A 95 17.44 31.24 4.95
CA PRO A 95 17.44 29.76 4.92
C PRO A 95 17.03 29.26 3.53
N VAL A 96 17.75 28.25 3.04
CA VAL A 96 17.36 27.55 1.82
C VAL A 96 16.26 26.57 2.19
N VAL A 97 15.15 26.63 1.46
CA VAL A 97 14.03 25.71 1.64
C VAL A 97 14.20 24.58 0.64
N GLN A 98 14.50 23.39 1.14
CA GLN A 98 14.48 22.17 0.36
C GLN A 98 13.13 21.50 0.56
N ARG A 99 12.46 21.15 -0.55
CA ARG A 99 11.17 20.51 -0.54
C ARG A 99 11.37 19.05 -0.96
N ASP A 100 11.30 18.16 -0.01
CA ASP A 100 11.34 16.71 -0.27
C ASP A 100 9.91 16.18 -0.36
N VAL A 101 9.63 15.50 -1.47
CA VAL A 101 8.34 14.85 -1.69
C VAL A 101 8.51 13.38 -1.34
N THR A 102 7.85 12.93 -0.29
CA THR A 102 7.89 11.53 0.14
C THR A 102 6.53 10.89 -0.07
N PHE A 103 6.50 9.75 -0.77
CA PHE A 103 5.30 8.95 -0.89
C PHE A 103 5.10 8.11 0.36
N TYR A 104 3.91 8.19 0.94
CA TYR A 104 3.50 7.26 1.97
C TYR A 104 2.65 6.16 1.32
N LYS A 105 3.11 4.91 1.38
CA LYS A 105 2.21 3.78 1.23
C LYS A 105 1.21 3.86 2.37
N VAL A 106 -0.08 3.92 2.04
CA VAL A 106 -1.14 3.81 3.05
C VAL A 106 -0.98 2.45 3.72
N THR A 107 -0.44 2.44 4.93
CA THR A 107 -0.07 1.23 5.69
C THR A 107 -1.25 0.60 6.43
N SER A 108 -2.50 0.92 6.09
CA SER A 108 -3.61 0.23 6.73
C SER A 108 -3.69 -1.21 6.25
N HIS A 109 -4.01 -2.14 7.14
CA HIS A 109 -4.15 -3.58 6.87
C HIS A 109 -5.11 -3.94 5.72
N TYR A 110 -5.92 -2.98 5.28
CA TYR A 110 -6.91 -3.11 4.20
C TYR A 110 -6.32 -3.03 2.79
N TYR A 111 -5.11 -2.54 2.64
CA TYR A 111 -4.45 -2.25 1.36
C TYR A 111 -3.31 -3.18 1.04
N LYS A 112 -3.19 -4.21 1.86
CA LYS A 112 -2.37 -5.32 1.43
C LYS A 112 -2.86 -5.70 0.06
N SER A 113 -2.02 -5.74 -0.86
CA SER A 113 -2.15 -5.89 -2.30
C SER A 113 -3.50 -6.51 -2.76
N LEU A 114 -3.99 -6.15 -3.93
CA LEU A 114 -5.12 -6.84 -4.57
C LEU A 114 -4.97 -8.37 -4.56
N SER A 115 -3.73 -8.84 -4.46
CA SER A 115 -3.37 -10.24 -4.24
C SER A 115 -3.94 -10.81 -2.94
N ASP A 116 -3.94 -10.06 -1.83
CA ASP A 116 -4.52 -10.53 -0.56
C ASP A 116 -6.05 -10.59 -0.63
N ILE A 117 -6.67 -9.65 -1.37
CA ILE A 117 -8.12 -9.69 -1.64
C ILE A 117 -8.45 -10.97 -2.40
N PHE A 118 -7.72 -11.26 -3.47
CA PHE A 118 -7.95 -12.45 -4.28
C PHE A 118 -7.69 -13.74 -3.50
N LYS A 119 -6.62 -13.80 -2.73
CA LYS A 119 -6.31 -14.94 -1.85
C LYS A 119 -7.42 -15.21 -0.83
N TYR A 120 -7.95 -14.15 -0.21
CA TYR A 120 -9.08 -14.30 0.70
C TYR A 120 -10.32 -14.85 -0.02
N VAL A 121 -10.63 -14.31 -1.20
CA VAL A 121 -11.75 -14.77 -2.03
C VAL A 121 -11.64 -16.25 -2.35
N THR A 122 -10.48 -16.69 -2.83
CA THR A 122 -10.22 -18.09 -3.18
C THR A 122 -10.38 -19.03 -1.97
N ASN A 123 -9.80 -18.64 -0.84
CA ASN A 123 -9.90 -19.43 0.39
C ASN A 123 -11.35 -19.48 0.90
N SER A 124 -12.02 -18.31 1.00
CA SER A 124 -13.41 -18.24 1.48
C SER A 124 -14.36 -19.03 0.60
N TRP A 125 -14.20 -18.99 -0.73
CA TRP A 125 -14.98 -19.82 -1.66
C TRP A 125 -14.75 -21.30 -1.41
N THR A 126 -13.49 -21.73 -1.32
CA THR A 126 -13.13 -23.12 -1.09
C THR A 126 -13.68 -23.64 0.24
N ASP A 127 -13.53 -22.86 1.32
CA ASP A 127 -14.00 -23.25 2.66
C ASP A 127 -15.54 -23.38 2.67
N SER A 128 -16.25 -22.42 2.05
CA SER A 128 -17.73 -22.50 1.92
C SER A 128 -18.18 -23.73 1.13
N LEU A 129 -17.48 -24.07 0.03
CA LEU A 129 -17.81 -25.28 -0.74
C LEU A 129 -17.55 -26.56 0.05
N VAL A 130 -16.49 -26.65 0.83
CA VAL A 130 -16.20 -27.79 1.70
C VAL A 130 -17.30 -27.97 2.73
N GLU A 131 -17.75 -26.88 3.35
CA GLU A 131 -18.85 -26.91 4.32
C GLU A 131 -20.18 -27.33 3.67
N LEU A 132 -20.55 -26.73 2.53
CA LEU A 132 -21.78 -27.08 1.81
C LEU A 132 -21.78 -28.56 1.37
N LYS A 133 -20.65 -29.07 0.87
CA LYS A 133 -20.53 -30.50 0.48
C LYS A 133 -20.63 -31.42 1.66
N SER A 134 -20.05 -31.09 2.79
CA SER A 134 -20.17 -31.88 4.02
C SER A 134 -21.64 -32.01 4.45
N LYS A 135 -22.38 -30.91 4.45
CA LYS A 135 -23.82 -30.87 4.75
C LYS A 135 -24.63 -31.66 3.73
N LEU A 136 -24.34 -31.44 2.43
CA LEU A 136 -25.00 -32.15 1.34
C LEU A 136 -24.80 -33.68 1.42
N LYS A 137 -23.56 -34.14 1.68
CA LYS A 137 -23.24 -35.52 1.89
C LYS A 137 -24.05 -36.15 3.04
N ALA A 138 -24.11 -35.44 4.17
CA ALA A 138 -24.90 -35.91 5.32
C ALA A 138 -26.40 -36.01 4.97
N GLU A 139 -26.93 -35.09 4.19
CA GLU A 139 -28.34 -35.06 3.78
C GLU A 139 -28.64 -36.18 2.74
N ILE A 140 -27.73 -36.46 1.79
CA ILE A 140 -27.85 -37.59 0.85
C ILE A 140 -27.88 -38.89 1.61
N MET A 141 -27.05 -39.10 2.62
CA MET A 141 -27.01 -40.30 3.42
C MET A 141 -28.32 -40.57 4.19
N GLN A 142 -29.11 -39.51 4.47
CA GLN A 142 -30.41 -39.62 5.15
C GLN A 142 -31.57 -39.91 4.17
N GLN A 143 -31.36 -39.80 2.86
CA GLN A 143 -32.40 -40.09 1.88
C GLN A 143 -32.73 -41.59 1.85
N ASN A 144 -34.03 -41.88 1.62
CA ASN A 144 -34.51 -43.27 1.51
C ASN A 144 -34.37 -43.80 0.07
N ILE A 145 -33.12 -43.90 -0.38
CA ILE A 145 -32.72 -44.41 -1.69
C ILE A 145 -31.68 -45.53 -1.51
N SER A 146 -31.39 -46.28 -2.57
CA SER A 146 -30.41 -47.37 -2.49
C SER A 146 -29.00 -46.86 -2.17
N GLU A 147 -28.17 -47.71 -1.58
CA GLU A 147 -26.76 -47.34 -1.28
C GLU A 147 -25.94 -47.03 -2.55
N GLU A 148 -26.29 -47.71 -3.68
CA GLU A 148 -25.67 -47.42 -4.97
C GLU A 148 -26.00 -45.99 -5.46
N GLU A 149 -27.26 -45.56 -5.34
CA GLU A 149 -27.72 -44.23 -5.68
C GLU A 149 -27.10 -43.19 -4.77
N LYS A 150 -26.98 -43.44 -3.45
CA LYS A 150 -26.27 -42.54 -2.51
C LYS A 150 -24.82 -42.35 -2.90
N ASN A 151 -24.12 -43.44 -3.18
CA ASN A 151 -22.70 -43.38 -3.56
C ASN A 151 -22.51 -42.62 -4.89
N SER A 152 -23.36 -42.91 -5.89
CA SER A 152 -23.35 -42.21 -7.17
C SER A 152 -23.58 -40.70 -7.00
N ALA A 153 -24.58 -40.31 -6.19
CA ALA A 153 -24.87 -38.93 -5.89
C ALA A 153 -23.73 -38.24 -5.16
N ILE A 154 -23.12 -38.89 -4.17
CA ILE A 154 -21.95 -38.35 -3.47
C ILE A 154 -20.79 -38.17 -4.44
N GLN A 155 -20.50 -39.11 -5.29
CA GLN A 155 -19.44 -39.01 -6.29
C GLN A 155 -19.69 -37.85 -7.27
N SER A 156 -20.94 -37.63 -7.69
CA SER A 156 -21.30 -36.58 -8.61
C SER A 156 -21.05 -35.16 -8.05
N VAL A 157 -21.07 -34.98 -6.70
CA VAL A 157 -20.87 -33.68 -6.03
C VAL A 157 -19.47 -33.50 -5.47
N LEU A 158 -18.54 -34.43 -5.68
CA LEU A 158 -17.16 -34.30 -5.20
C LEU A 158 -16.38 -33.20 -5.94
N THR A 159 -16.73 -32.95 -7.19
CA THR A 159 -16.06 -31.87 -7.97
C THR A 159 -16.23 -30.52 -7.29
N THR A 160 -15.13 -29.77 -7.17
CA THR A 160 -15.09 -28.46 -6.58
C THR A 160 -14.68 -27.45 -7.65
N SER A 161 -15.51 -26.45 -7.89
CA SER A 161 -15.11 -25.30 -8.70
C SER A 161 -14.09 -24.45 -7.96
N VAL A 162 -13.20 -23.83 -8.71
CA VAL A 162 -12.13 -22.97 -8.18
C VAL A 162 -12.28 -21.58 -8.76
N VAL A 163 -12.15 -20.55 -7.91
CA VAL A 163 -12.03 -19.18 -8.40
C VAL A 163 -10.62 -19.00 -8.96
N ASP A 164 -10.51 -18.97 -10.27
CA ASP A 164 -9.24 -18.84 -10.98
C ASP A 164 -9.16 -17.52 -11.72
N MET A 165 -8.06 -16.79 -11.48
CA MET A 165 -7.73 -15.55 -12.16
C MET A 165 -6.22 -15.38 -12.16
N SER A 166 -5.63 -15.01 -13.28
CA SER A 166 -4.20 -14.68 -13.34
C SER A 166 -3.88 -13.46 -12.50
N MET A 167 -3.11 -13.67 -11.44
CA MET A 167 -2.55 -12.62 -10.57
C MET A 167 -1.14 -12.22 -10.96
N ALA A 168 -0.63 -12.74 -12.09
CA ALA A 168 0.68 -12.38 -12.58
C ALA A 168 0.78 -10.84 -12.75
N ASP A 169 1.89 -10.29 -12.31
CA ASP A 169 2.25 -8.88 -12.45
C ASP A 169 1.33 -7.84 -11.75
N VAL A 170 0.33 -8.23 -10.98
CA VAL A 170 -0.55 -7.27 -10.28
C VAL A 170 0.27 -6.33 -9.39
N SER A 171 1.17 -6.88 -8.57
CA SER A 171 2.01 -6.09 -7.67
C SER A 171 2.97 -5.18 -8.45
N SER A 172 3.59 -5.71 -9.51
CA SER A 172 4.50 -4.97 -10.36
C SER A 172 3.81 -3.80 -11.08
N LYS A 173 2.62 -4.04 -11.63
CA LYS A 173 1.83 -3.00 -12.30
C LYS A 173 1.39 -1.91 -11.33
N LEU A 174 0.91 -2.27 -10.14
CA LEU A 174 0.55 -1.29 -9.12
C LEU A 174 1.76 -0.45 -8.68
N SER A 175 2.90 -1.09 -8.40
CA SER A 175 4.12 -0.38 -8.02
C SER A 175 4.61 0.57 -9.10
N LYS A 176 4.46 0.20 -10.38
CA LYS A 176 4.77 1.08 -11.50
C LYS A 176 3.86 2.30 -11.55
N LEU A 177 2.55 2.11 -11.43
CA LEU A 177 1.58 3.20 -11.42
C LEU A 177 1.78 4.15 -10.23
N GLU A 178 2.13 3.60 -9.06
CA GLU A 178 2.53 4.38 -7.88
C GLU A 178 3.80 5.20 -8.14
N HIS A 179 4.81 4.59 -8.76
CA HIS A 179 6.06 5.26 -9.10
C HIS A 179 5.88 6.37 -10.13
N ASP A 180 5.07 6.13 -11.16
CA ASP A 180 4.80 7.06 -12.25
C ASP A 180 3.79 8.16 -11.85
N HIS A 181 3.25 8.11 -10.62
CA HIS A 181 2.21 9.02 -10.11
C HIS A 181 0.92 9.04 -10.94
N ASP A 182 0.60 7.92 -11.60
CA ASP A 182 -0.60 7.76 -12.40
C ASP A 182 -1.80 7.35 -11.54
N GLU A 183 -2.41 8.31 -10.85
CA GLU A 183 -3.58 8.07 -10.00
C GLU A 183 -4.79 7.55 -10.80
N GLU A 184 -5.01 8.07 -12.01
CA GLU A 184 -6.12 7.61 -12.84
C GLU A 184 -5.90 6.19 -13.37
N GLY A 185 -4.67 5.89 -13.80
CA GLY A 185 -4.29 4.53 -14.21
C GLY A 185 -4.43 3.55 -13.05
N TYR A 186 -4.07 3.96 -11.84
CA TYR A 186 -4.23 3.17 -10.63
C TYR A 186 -5.72 2.84 -10.35
N LYS A 187 -6.60 3.84 -10.37
CA LYS A 187 -8.04 3.65 -10.19
C LYS A 187 -8.64 2.75 -11.27
N ARG A 188 -8.25 2.94 -12.53
CA ARG A 188 -8.67 2.07 -13.65
C ARG A 188 -8.20 0.63 -13.44
N PHE A 189 -6.96 0.45 -13.00
CA PHE A 189 -6.41 -0.89 -12.75
C PHE A 189 -7.17 -1.61 -11.64
N VAL A 190 -7.48 -0.94 -10.52
CA VAL A 190 -8.30 -1.49 -9.43
C VAL A 190 -9.70 -1.87 -9.91
N SER A 191 -10.33 -1.03 -10.74
CA SER A 191 -11.65 -1.32 -11.32
C SER A 191 -11.62 -2.53 -12.27
N ILE A 192 -10.57 -2.67 -13.07
CA ILE A 192 -10.40 -3.84 -13.95
C ILE A 192 -10.19 -5.11 -13.11
N PHE A 193 -9.39 -5.03 -12.05
CA PHE A 193 -9.20 -6.13 -11.12
C PHE A 193 -10.51 -6.57 -10.48
N GLU A 194 -11.32 -5.62 -9.97
CA GLU A 194 -12.63 -5.90 -9.38
C GLU A 194 -13.52 -6.69 -10.36
N LYS A 195 -13.65 -6.19 -11.59
CA LYS A 195 -14.48 -6.84 -12.62
C LYS A 195 -14.01 -8.26 -12.91
N LYS A 196 -12.71 -8.47 -13.10
CA LYS A 196 -12.14 -9.80 -13.36
C LYS A 196 -12.32 -10.75 -12.19
N CYS A 197 -12.17 -10.25 -10.96
CA CYS A 197 -12.37 -11.05 -9.77
C CYS A 197 -13.84 -11.50 -9.64
N ILE A 198 -14.80 -10.59 -9.89
CA ILE A 198 -16.22 -10.92 -9.89
C ILE A 198 -16.57 -11.91 -11.01
N GLU A 199 -16.00 -11.76 -12.20
CA GLU A 199 -16.17 -12.69 -13.32
C GLU A 199 -15.67 -14.09 -12.95
N ALA A 200 -14.48 -14.19 -12.34
CA ALA A 200 -13.94 -15.47 -11.87
C ALA A 200 -14.83 -16.14 -10.81
N ILE A 201 -15.40 -15.36 -9.88
CA ILE A 201 -16.35 -15.86 -8.89
C ILE A 201 -17.63 -16.37 -9.57
N ASN A 202 -18.16 -15.62 -10.54
CA ASN A 202 -19.37 -16.03 -11.27
C ASN A 202 -19.16 -17.30 -12.06
N ASN A 203 -18.01 -17.46 -12.72
CA ASN A 203 -17.66 -18.68 -13.45
C ASN A 203 -17.59 -19.88 -12.50
N ALA A 204 -16.89 -19.74 -11.36
CA ALA A 204 -16.82 -20.78 -10.35
C ALA A 204 -18.19 -21.14 -9.77
N PHE A 205 -19.07 -20.15 -9.60
CA PHE A 205 -20.46 -20.36 -9.18
C PHE A 205 -21.26 -21.18 -10.20
N GLU A 206 -21.23 -20.79 -11.48
CA GLU A 206 -21.98 -21.51 -12.51
C GLU A 206 -21.47 -22.95 -12.69
N GLU A 207 -20.17 -23.18 -12.60
CA GLU A 207 -19.59 -24.52 -12.60
C GLU A 207 -20.10 -25.35 -11.41
N GLN A 208 -20.09 -24.81 -10.20
CA GLN A 208 -20.56 -25.52 -9.01
C GLN A 208 -22.08 -25.77 -9.03
N LYS A 209 -22.84 -24.78 -9.49
CA LYS A 209 -24.30 -24.90 -9.68
C LYS A 209 -24.63 -26.02 -10.64
N ALA A 210 -23.94 -26.14 -11.79
CA ALA A 210 -24.13 -27.21 -12.74
C ALA A 210 -23.85 -28.58 -12.11
N VAL A 211 -22.94 -28.70 -11.14
CA VAL A 211 -22.72 -29.93 -10.36
C VAL A 211 -23.93 -30.26 -9.51
N TYR A 212 -24.51 -29.28 -8.80
CA TYR A 212 -25.67 -29.51 -7.95
C TYR A 212 -26.96 -29.78 -8.75
N GLU A 213 -27.11 -29.19 -9.93
CA GLU A 213 -28.27 -29.43 -10.83
C GLU A 213 -28.37 -30.88 -11.33
N ARG A 214 -27.25 -31.59 -11.35
CA ARG A 214 -27.23 -33.06 -11.72
C ARG A 214 -27.83 -33.98 -10.66
N LEU A 215 -28.04 -33.50 -9.44
CA LEU A 215 -28.73 -34.25 -8.41
C LEU A 215 -30.19 -34.50 -8.81
N GLN A 216 -30.66 -35.75 -8.65
CA GLN A 216 -32.00 -36.13 -9.07
C GLN A 216 -33.08 -35.95 -8.00
N PHE A 217 -32.70 -35.46 -6.78
CA PHE A 217 -33.59 -35.30 -5.62
C PHE A 217 -33.48 -33.91 -4.94
#